data_8b493a63b6c52ae1006530871f016704
#
_entry.id   8b493a63b6c52ae1006530871f016704
#
_cell.length_a   1.000
_cell.length_b   1.000
_cell.length_c   1.000
_cell.angle_alpha   90.00
_cell.angle_beta   90.00
_cell.angle_gamma   90.00
#
_symmetry.space_group_name_H-M   'P 1'
#
loop_
_entity.id
_entity.type
_entity.pdbx_description
1 polymer ?
#
loop_
_entity_poly.entity_id
_entity_poly.type
_entity_poly.pdbx_seq_one_letter_code
_entity_poly.pdbx_strand_id
1 'polypeptide(L)'
;GVPMNLKNYPSTENIPAAMVERIEIVKGAASTLYGANAMGGVVNIILKKPKADESEFQVSQTVGNYFKKSEAFYAGDRIFIDVSREWSKNIPHSNGFGLHKISWVDWWVGKGKKDRIAVMAQITDELSLNYNYMDAEITRGGTRYKKGAGGTSLVLEGKRYSYRHNDYRHNASLVYQGKDNGVHAVLGYAYRKVWGYDFIADKASVSNATLDGEIFDVQKNWKIDADSLVVGYSYKREAIDTPAKKRSAVRTGNSLYASYSKQFTPRFNFTLGLRGEWINDPVKDQQVFTPQVQTDYKFDCNTAWYINIGKAFQMPTVDDSFSYTHYNPSGLKPESGWTYETGIKIRRGNDMWKAAIYHMDMKNKIGWARDPVTLENYPINKGNFRNTGIEIEYTKRFNDMWKLTLGGSVSNPEVQDPSTVKKEWVQDAARLEGLVRLDYQMKKWQGNLNLKYLGDREYTAQIYGAAQDVPSKLQLNMNIIYTAGKNDTVTLGVYNLLDRENYSNRYGNLDLPLNFRLTYAHTF
;
A
#
# COMPACT_ATOMS: atom_id res chain seq x y z
N GLY A 1 -6.24 8.50 -10.14
CA GLY A 1 -6.18 9.24 -8.89
C GLY A 1 -4.83 9.90 -8.65
N VAL A 2 -4.75 10.82 -7.70
CA VAL A 2 -3.49 11.49 -7.35
C VAL A 2 -2.56 10.45 -6.71
N PRO A 3 -1.32 10.28 -7.20
CA PRO A 3 -0.35 9.41 -6.55
C PRO A 3 -0.02 9.96 -5.15
N MET A 4 -0.21 9.15 -4.13
CA MET A 4 0.09 9.52 -2.74
C MET A 4 1.48 9.05 -2.30
N ASN A 5 2.25 8.44 -3.20
CA ASN A 5 3.52 7.79 -2.93
C ASN A 5 4.67 8.69 -3.35
N LEU A 6 4.99 9.67 -2.53
CA LEU A 6 6.18 10.52 -2.77
C LEU A 6 7.49 9.87 -2.29
N LYS A 7 7.43 8.74 -1.62
CA LYS A 7 8.56 7.91 -1.20
C LYS A 7 8.13 6.43 -1.26
N ASN A 8 9.07 5.50 -1.24
CA ASN A 8 8.93 4.04 -1.49
C ASN A 8 7.73 3.31 -0.85
N TYR A 9 6.90 3.95 -0.05
CA TYR A 9 5.79 3.30 0.64
C TYR A 9 4.47 4.01 0.35
N PRO A 10 3.47 3.30 -0.22
CA PRO A 10 2.12 3.82 -0.31
C PRO A 10 1.59 4.05 1.11
N SER A 11 1.00 5.20 1.33
CA SER A 11 0.38 5.52 2.60
C SER A 11 -1.06 6.00 2.37
N THR A 12 -2.00 5.28 2.95
CA THR A 12 -3.42 5.62 2.94
C THR A 12 -3.87 6.27 4.25
N GLU A 13 -2.93 6.61 5.12
CA GLU A 13 -3.19 7.11 6.48
C GLU A 13 -3.95 8.44 6.53
N ASN A 14 -3.92 9.21 5.46
CA ASN A 14 -4.63 10.48 5.33
C ASN A 14 -6.03 10.35 4.72
N ILE A 15 -6.50 9.13 4.39
CA ILE A 15 -7.86 8.88 3.90
C ILE A 15 -8.72 8.41 5.07
N PRO A 16 -9.74 9.17 5.50
CA PRO A 16 -10.65 8.72 6.54
C PRO A 16 -11.49 7.53 6.09
N ALA A 17 -11.61 6.52 6.95
CA ALA A 17 -12.41 5.34 6.65
C ALA A 17 -13.90 5.68 6.46
N ALA A 18 -14.40 6.70 7.16
CA ALA A 18 -15.78 7.18 7.03
C ALA A 18 -16.13 7.64 5.62
N MET A 19 -15.14 8.16 4.87
CA MET A 19 -15.32 8.62 3.48
C MET A 19 -15.18 7.51 2.44
N VAL A 20 -14.74 6.31 2.80
CA VAL A 20 -14.52 5.21 1.84
C VAL A 20 -15.83 4.50 1.56
N GLU A 21 -16.21 4.40 0.28
CA GLU A 21 -17.34 3.59 -0.18
C GLU A 21 -16.92 2.11 -0.31
N ARG A 22 -15.83 1.87 -1.06
CA ARG A 22 -15.28 0.54 -1.29
C ARG A 22 -13.80 0.59 -1.69
N ILE A 23 -13.16 -0.55 -1.60
CA ILE A 23 -11.78 -0.74 -2.07
C ILE A 23 -11.83 -1.78 -3.19
N GLU A 24 -11.27 -1.42 -4.34
CA GLU A 24 -11.13 -2.28 -5.51
C GLU A 24 -9.67 -2.70 -5.65
N ILE A 25 -9.43 -4.00 -5.82
CA ILE A 25 -8.08 -4.54 -6.00
C ILE A 25 -8.00 -5.16 -7.39
N VAL A 26 -7.10 -4.59 -8.21
CA VAL A 26 -6.73 -5.15 -9.51
C VAL A 26 -5.42 -5.90 -9.32
N LYS A 27 -5.43 -7.21 -9.49
CA LYS A 27 -4.24 -8.07 -9.38
C LYS A 27 -3.48 -8.13 -10.71
N GLY A 28 -2.19 -8.47 -10.65
CA GLY A 28 -1.33 -8.60 -11.81
C GLY A 28 -0.88 -7.26 -12.40
N ALA A 29 -0.25 -7.29 -13.57
CA ALA A 29 0.25 -6.11 -14.24
C ALA A 29 -0.89 -5.15 -14.64
N ALA A 30 -0.85 -3.91 -14.15
CA ALA A 30 -1.84 -2.88 -14.43
C ALA A 30 -1.20 -1.56 -14.89
N SER A 31 0.09 -1.57 -15.24
CA SER A 31 0.84 -0.35 -15.61
C SER A 31 0.32 0.32 -16.89
N THR A 32 -0.37 -0.38 -17.76
CA THR A 32 -0.94 0.19 -18.98
C THR A 32 -1.93 1.32 -18.68
N LEU A 33 -2.85 1.14 -17.75
CA LEU A 33 -3.83 2.17 -17.38
C LEU A 33 -3.37 3.03 -16.21
N TYR A 34 -2.64 2.45 -15.23
CA TYR A 34 -2.30 3.12 -13.98
C TYR A 34 -0.86 3.66 -13.94
N GLY A 35 -0.04 3.38 -14.96
CA GLY A 35 1.34 3.85 -15.06
C GLY A 35 2.34 3.13 -14.17
N ALA A 36 3.42 3.81 -13.84
CA ALA A 36 4.47 3.30 -12.96
C ALA A 36 3.94 2.82 -11.60
N ASN A 37 4.66 1.88 -10.97
CA ASN A 37 4.36 1.31 -9.65
C ASN A 37 3.16 0.35 -9.58
N ALA A 38 2.59 -0.08 -10.73
CA ALA A 38 1.49 -1.04 -10.79
C ALA A 38 1.99 -2.45 -11.19
N MET A 39 3.12 -2.91 -10.63
CA MET A 39 3.76 -4.19 -10.97
C MET A 39 2.98 -5.41 -10.45
N GLY A 40 2.62 -5.42 -9.17
CA GLY A 40 1.87 -6.50 -8.53
C GLY A 40 0.36 -6.29 -8.54
N GLY A 41 -0.08 -5.11 -8.96
CA GLY A 41 -1.49 -4.73 -8.98
C GLY A 41 -1.74 -3.31 -8.52
N VAL A 42 -3.02 -2.96 -8.38
CA VAL A 42 -3.50 -1.64 -7.95
C VAL A 42 -4.55 -1.81 -6.86
N VAL A 43 -4.45 -1.01 -5.82
CA VAL A 43 -5.49 -0.81 -4.82
C VAL A 43 -6.14 0.54 -5.08
N ASN A 44 -7.38 0.51 -5.54
CA ASN A 44 -8.17 1.70 -5.85
C ASN A 44 -9.18 1.96 -4.71
N ILE A 45 -9.09 3.11 -4.06
CA ILE A 45 -9.97 3.50 -2.98
C ILE A 45 -11.02 4.44 -3.54
N ILE A 46 -12.26 3.97 -3.57
CA ILE A 46 -13.41 4.72 -4.06
C ILE A 46 -14.06 5.44 -2.88
N LEU A 47 -14.16 6.76 -2.97
CA LEU A 47 -14.81 7.57 -1.95
C LEU A 47 -16.33 7.59 -2.16
N LYS A 48 -17.08 7.70 -1.07
CA LYS A 48 -18.52 7.95 -1.09
C LYS A 48 -18.80 9.24 -1.86
N LYS A 49 -19.95 9.30 -2.53
CA LYS A 49 -20.46 10.54 -3.12
C LYS A 49 -21.50 11.13 -2.20
N PRO A 50 -21.54 12.46 -2.00
CA PRO A 50 -22.64 13.14 -1.35
C PRO A 50 -23.97 12.80 -2.01
N LYS A 51 -25.01 12.65 -1.21
CA LYS A 51 -26.36 12.39 -1.70
C LYS A 51 -27.22 13.64 -1.49
N ALA A 52 -27.99 14.00 -2.50
CA ALA A 52 -28.94 15.09 -2.40
C ALA A 52 -29.97 14.84 -1.30
N ASP A 53 -30.35 15.88 -0.58
CA ASP A 53 -31.38 15.87 0.46
C ASP A 53 -31.06 15.00 1.71
N GLU A 54 -29.84 14.45 1.82
CA GLU A 54 -29.40 13.75 3.02
C GLU A 54 -28.33 14.58 3.74
N SER A 55 -28.50 14.83 5.03
CA SER A 55 -27.44 15.38 5.88
C SER A 55 -27.26 14.50 7.12
N GLU A 56 -26.03 14.26 7.48
CA GLU A 56 -25.64 13.46 8.64
C GLU A 56 -24.46 14.14 9.32
N PHE A 57 -24.53 14.29 10.63
CA PHE A 57 -23.41 14.69 11.44
C PHE A 57 -23.13 13.63 12.50
N GLN A 58 -21.94 13.08 12.50
CA GLN A 58 -21.52 12.02 13.41
C GLN A 58 -20.33 12.45 14.24
N VAL A 59 -20.37 12.18 15.53
CA VAL A 59 -19.22 12.31 16.43
C VAL A 59 -18.88 10.95 16.99
N SER A 60 -17.59 10.59 16.99
CA SER A 60 -17.13 9.35 17.56
C SER A 60 -15.93 9.50 18.48
N GLN A 61 -15.87 8.62 19.49
CA GLN A 61 -14.77 8.48 20.41
C GLN A 61 -14.29 7.03 20.44
N THR A 62 -12.99 6.85 20.22
CA THR A 62 -12.35 5.54 20.32
C THR A 62 -11.38 5.52 21.48
N VAL A 63 -11.42 4.49 22.29
CA VAL A 63 -10.45 4.20 23.33
C VAL A 63 -9.88 2.79 23.16
N GLY A 64 -8.60 2.61 23.42
CA GLY A 64 -7.93 1.32 23.38
C GLY A 64 -6.67 1.35 24.23
N ASN A 65 -6.02 0.20 24.35
CA ASN A 65 -4.81 0.10 25.17
C ASN A 65 -3.61 0.89 24.62
N TYR A 66 -3.53 1.10 23.29
CA TYR A 66 -2.46 1.86 22.65
C TYR A 66 -2.94 3.15 21.98
N PHE A 67 -4.23 3.30 21.72
CA PHE A 67 -4.80 4.37 20.89
C PHE A 67 -6.00 5.04 21.56
N LYS A 68 -6.13 6.33 21.28
CA LYS A 68 -7.36 7.09 21.47
C LYS A 68 -7.61 7.91 20.22
N LYS A 69 -8.86 8.05 19.80
CA LYS A 69 -9.24 8.86 18.63
C LYS A 69 -10.53 9.61 18.93
N SER A 70 -10.57 10.87 18.56
CA SER A 70 -11.77 11.67 18.44
C SER A 70 -11.98 12.00 16.97
N GLU A 71 -13.22 11.88 16.49
CA GLU A 71 -13.55 12.12 15.08
C GLU A 71 -14.91 12.78 14.99
N ALA A 72 -15.03 13.77 14.12
CA ALA A 72 -16.27 14.37 13.70
C ALA A 72 -16.38 14.26 12.17
N PHE A 73 -17.48 13.71 11.71
CA PHE A 73 -17.78 13.52 10.31
C PHE A 73 -19.09 14.21 9.94
N TYR A 74 -19.08 14.98 8.88
CA TYR A 74 -20.27 15.60 8.31
C TYR A 74 -20.44 15.15 6.85
N ALA A 75 -21.63 14.69 6.53
CA ALA A 75 -22.06 14.41 5.17
C ALA A 75 -23.26 15.29 4.86
N GLY A 76 -23.16 16.15 3.87
CA GLY A 76 -24.23 17.02 3.39
C GLY A 76 -24.52 16.76 1.92
N ASP A 77 -25.43 17.53 1.34
CA ASP A 77 -25.87 17.38 -0.06
C ASP A 77 -24.73 17.36 -1.07
N ARG A 78 -23.74 18.22 -0.91
CA ARG A 78 -22.61 18.33 -1.86
C ARG A 78 -21.24 18.27 -1.19
N ILE A 79 -21.19 17.96 0.11
CA ILE A 79 -19.92 18.03 0.84
C ILE A 79 -19.81 16.92 1.89
N PHE A 80 -18.61 16.35 1.99
CA PHE A 80 -18.16 15.57 3.13
C PHE A 80 -17.01 16.29 3.83
N ILE A 81 -17.02 16.30 5.15
CA ILE A 81 -15.94 16.81 5.98
C ILE A 81 -15.64 15.78 7.07
N ASP A 82 -14.39 15.40 7.22
CA ASP A 82 -13.89 14.59 8.33
C ASP A 82 -12.80 15.35 9.06
N VAL A 83 -12.89 15.43 10.37
CA VAL A 83 -11.86 15.98 11.22
C VAL A 83 -11.56 14.98 12.32
N SER A 84 -10.32 14.58 12.48
CA SER A 84 -9.97 13.62 13.50
C SER A 84 -8.61 13.90 14.14
N ARG A 85 -8.52 13.54 15.43
CA ARG A 85 -7.28 13.51 16.19
C ARG A 85 -7.08 12.14 16.83
N GLU A 86 -5.92 11.57 16.58
CA GLU A 86 -5.50 10.28 17.14
C GLU A 86 -4.29 10.48 18.06
N TRP A 87 -4.28 9.77 19.18
CA TRP A 87 -3.13 9.65 20.08
C TRP A 87 -2.74 8.20 20.22
N SER A 88 -1.44 7.97 20.26
CA SER A 88 -0.85 6.66 20.52
C SER A 88 0.25 6.77 21.58
N LYS A 89 0.51 5.67 22.29
CA LYS A 89 1.60 5.61 23.25
C LYS A 89 2.10 4.18 23.48
N ASN A 90 3.39 4.08 23.78
CA ASN A 90 4.04 2.84 24.22
C ASN A 90 3.80 1.65 23.28
N ILE A 91 3.82 1.90 21.97
CA ILE A 91 3.63 0.85 20.97
C ILE A 91 4.94 0.09 20.80
N PRO A 92 5.00 -1.21 21.09
CA PRO A 92 6.15 -2.05 20.74
C PRO A 92 6.39 -1.98 19.23
N HIS A 93 7.63 -1.79 18.80
CA HIS A 93 7.96 -1.67 17.39
C HIS A 93 8.97 -2.69 16.91
N SER A 94 9.98 -3.01 17.71
CA SER A 94 10.92 -4.06 17.39
C SER A 94 11.49 -4.68 18.67
N ASN A 95 11.78 -5.97 18.61
CA ASN A 95 12.48 -6.70 19.63
C ASN A 95 13.81 -7.19 19.03
N GLY A 96 14.88 -6.49 19.33
CA GLY A 96 16.21 -6.81 18.85
C GLY A 96 16.76 -8.17 19.29
N PHE A 97 16.16 -8.76 20.30
CA PHE A 97 16.58 -10.06 20.84
C PHE A 97 15.82 -11.23 20.22
N GLY A 98 14.60 -11.00 19.70
CA GLY A 98 13.69 -12.09 19.30
C GLY A 98 14.09 -12.76 18.00
N LEU A 99 14.47 -11.98 16.99
CA LEU A 99 14.63 -12.45 15.62
C LEU A 99 16.08 -12.63 15.30
N HIS A 100 16.99 -13.04 15.35
CA HIS A 100 18.35 -13.21 14.78
C HIS A 100 19.48 -12.61 15.60
N LYS A 101 19.21 -12.05 16.78
CA LYS A 101 20.23 -11.40 17.62
C LYS A 101 21.10 -10.37 16.85
N ILE A 102 20.54 -9.82 15.77
CA ILE A 102 21.24 -8.90 14.84
C ILE A 102 20.85 -7.46 15.10
N SER A 103 19.65 -7.22 15.56
CA SER A 103 19.23 -5.87 15.94
C SER A 103 19.78 -5.56 17.34
N TRP A 104 20.66 -4.61 17.36
CA TRP A 104 21.30 -4.11 18.56
C TRP A 104 20.46 -3.09 19.32
N VAL A 105 19.21 -2.89 18.89
CA VAL A 105 18.34 -1.84 19.42
C VAL A 105 16.92 -2.35 19.52
N ASP A 106 16.37 -2.30 20.72
CA ASP A 106 14.93 -2.41 20.95
C ASP A 106 14.28 -1.07 20.68
N TRP A 107 13.35 -1.02 19.74
CA TRP A 107 12.64 0.18 19.37
C TRP A 107 11.22 0.17 19.91
N TRP A 108 10.76 1.32 20.38
CA TRP A 108 9.35 1.55 20.73
C TRP A 108 8.88 2.91 20.17
N VAL A 109 7.59 3.01 19.89
CA VAL A 109 6.91 4.27 19.62
C VAL A 109 6.41 4.79 20.96
N GLY A 110 6.95 5.91 21.40
CA GLY A 110 6.58 6.55 22.67
C GLY A 110 5.20 7.21 22.58
N LYS A 111 5.18 8.52 22.44
CA LYS A 111 3.95 9.28 22.19
C LYS A 111 3.79 9.55 20.70
N GLY A 112 2.59 9.40 20.20
CA GLY A 112 2.20 9.80 18.86
C GLY A 112 0.94 10.65 18.90
N LYS A 113 0.88 11.65 18.02
CA LYS A 113 -0.29 12.48 17.76
C LYS A 113 -0.46 12.56 16.25
N LYS A 114 -1.69 12.46 15.77
CA LYS A 114 -2.03 12.59 14.36
C LYS A 114 -3.33 13.38 14.21
N ASP A 115 -3.24 14.52 13.59
CA ASP A 115 -4.37 15.37 13.23
C ASP A 115 -4.67 15.18 11.75
N ARG A 116 -5.93 15.03 11.36
CA ARG A 116 -6.39 14.90 9.98
C ARG A 116 -7.60 15.77 9.73
N ILE A 117 -7.64 16.32 8.52
CA ILE A 117 -8.80 16.96 7.94
C ILE A 117 -8.95 16.42 6.53
N ALA A 118 -10.13 15.98 6.16
CA ALA A 118 -10.46 15.61 4.81
C ALA A 118 -11.75 16.30 4.38
N VAL A 119 -11.75 16.82 3.17
CA VAL A 119 -12.90 17.49 2.57
C VAL A 119 -13.09 16.90 1.17
N MET A 120 -14.31 16.55 0.84
CA MET A 120 -14.76 16.26 -0.52
C MET A 120 -15.95 17.15 -0.82
N ALA A 121 -15.86 17.96 -1.88
CA ALA A 121 -16.93 18.84 -2.32
C ALA A 121 -17.32 18.50 -3.77
N GLN A 122 -18.60 18.25 -4.00
CA GLN A 122 -19.18 18.08 -5.33
C GLN A 122 -19.57 19.47 -5.85
N ILE A 123 -18.69 20.08 -6.67
CA ILE A 123 -18.90 21.44 -7.20
C ILE A 123 -20.05 21.45 -8.22
N THR A 124 -20.03 20.48 -9.13
CA THR A 124 -21.12 20.17 -10.05
C THR A 124 -21.34 18.66 -10.07
N ASP A 125 -22.34 18.18 -10.76
CA ASP A 125 -22.61 16.74 -10.90
C ASP A 125 -21.45 15.96 -11.54
N GLU A 126 -20.55 16.64 -12.24
CA GLU A 126 -19.40 16.07 -12.94
C GLU A 126 -18.05 16.47 -12.34
N LEU A 127 -18.01 17.53 -11.51
CA LEU A 127 -16.78 18.09 -10.99
C LEU A 127 -16.73 18.00 -9.47
N SER A 128 -15.70 17.37 -8.93
CA SER A 128 -15.46 17.26 -7.49
C SER A 128 -14.06 17.74 -7.09
N LEU A 129 -13.98 18.33 -5.91
CA LEU A 129 -12.74 18.69 -5.22
C LEU A 129 -12.53 17.75 -4.04
N ASN A 130 -11.31 17.20 -3.91
CA ASN A 130 -10.90 16.46 -2.74
C ASN A 130 -9.69 17.12 -2.12
N TYR A 131 -9.70 17.27 -0.81
CA TYR A 131 -8.57 17.78 -0.05
C TYR A 131 -8.34 16.93 1.19
N ASN A 132 -7.08 16.56 1.44
CA ASN A 132 -6.69 15.83 2.64
C ASN A 132 -5.46 16.49 3.26
N TYR A 133 -5.53 16.71 4.54
CA TYR A 133 -4.46 17.21 5.40
C TYR A 133 -4.13 16.19 6.47
N MET A 134 -2.85 16.07 6.80
CA MET A 134 -2.38 15.28 7.93
C MET A 134 -1.15 15.93 8.56
N ASP A 135 -1.18 16.07 9.87
CA ASP A 135 -0.03 16.41 10.69
C ASP A 135 0.18 15.32 11.75
N ALA A 136 1.29 14.61 11.64
CA ALA A 136 1.63 13.52 12.54
C ALA A 136 2.96 13.80 13.25
N GLU A 137 2.95 13.72 14.58
CA GLU A 137 4.13 13.74 15.42
C GLU A 137 4.27 12.39 16.12
N ILE A 138 5.44 11.78 16.03
CA ILE A 138 5.76 10.52 16.70
C ILE A 138 7.11 10.64 17.38
N THR A 139 7.16 10.29 18.67
CA THR A 139 8.42 10.09 19.37
C THR A 139 8.81 8.63 19.34
N ARG A 140 10.07 8.35 19.06
CA ARG A 140 10.63 7.00 19.07
C ARG A 140 11.81 6.95 20.00
N GLY A 141 11.94 5.84 20.73
CA GLY A 141 13.09 5.57 21.56
C GLY A 141 13.64 4.18 21.30
N GLY A 142 14.89 3.95 21.67
CA GLY A 142 15.53 2.66 21.57
C GLY A 142 16.64 2.48 22.57
N THR A 143 16.83 1.26 23.03
CA THR A 143 17.96 0.87 23.88
C THR A 143 18.97 0.11 23.03
N ARG A 144 20.19 0.61 22.96
CA ARG A 144 21.25 0.00 22.17
C ARG A 144 22.06 -0.98 23.03
N TYR A 145 22.38 -2.11 22.39
CA TYR A 145 23.22 -3.16 22.96
C TYR A 145 24.44 -3.38 22.05
N LYS A 146 25.55 -3.81 22.61
CA LYS A 146 26.76 -4.22 21.88
C LYS A 146 27.12 -5.66 22.23
N LYS A 147 27.86 -6.35 21.37
CA LYS A 147 28.44 -7.64 21.68
C LYS A 147 29.43 -7.49 22.83
N GLY A 148 29.27 -8.33 23.85
CA GLY A 148 30.24 -8.46 24.91
C GLY A 148 31.54 -9.11 24.41
N ALA A 149 32.56 -9.04 25.20
CA ALA A 149 33.81 -9.78 24.97
C ALA A 149 33.52 -11.28 24.81
N GLY A 150 34.01 -11.89 23.71
CA GLY A 150 33.70 -13.28 23.37
C GLY A 150 32.48 -13.52 22.46
N GLY A 151 31.74 -12.50 22.08
CA GLY A 151 30.74 -12.56 21.00
C GLY A 151 29.41 -13.26 21.27
N THR A 152 29.20 -13.77 22.49
CA THR A 152 28.05 -14.62 22.83
C THR A 152 26.95 -13.93 23.61
N SER A 153 27.20 -12.80 24.24
CA SER A 153 26.20 -12.05 25.01
C SER A 153 26.08 -10.60 24.54
N LEU A 154 24.86 -10.08 24.56
CA LEU A 154 24.60 -8.67 24.32
C LEU A 154 24.74 -7.91 25.65
N VAL A 155 25.57 -6.88 25.65
CA VAL A 155 25.77 -5.99 26.78
C VAL A 155 25.10 -4.66 26.50
N LEU A 156 24.35 -4.14 27.46
CA LEU A 156 23.71 -2.82 27.37
C LEU A 156 24.80 -1.75 27.17
N GLU A 157 24.72 -1.02 26.07
CA GLU A 157 25.64 0.09 25.79
C GLU A 157 25.23 1.37 26.55
N GLY A 158 24.09 1.34 27.22
CA GLY A 158 23.61 2.43 28.07
C GLY A 158 23.01 3.62 27.31
N LYS A 159 23.04 3.62 25.99
CA LYS A 159 22.50 4.71 25.17
C LYS A 159 21.03 4.50 24.87
N ARG A 160 20.17 5.42 25.30
CA ARG A 160 18.78 5.53 24.87
C ARG A 160 18.72 6.55 23.73
N TYR A 161 18.13 6.17 22.61
CA TYR A 161 17.89 7.09 21.51
C TYR A 161 16.46 7.60 21.61
N SER A 162 16.26 8.90 21.47
CA SER A 162 14.93 9.51 21.40
C SER A 162 14.86 10.40 20.19
N TYR A 163 13.92 10.10 19.31
CA TYR A 163 13.66 10.85 18.09
C TYR A 163 12.27 11.44 18.15
N ARG A 164 12.14 12.69 17.73
CA ARG A 164 10.87 13.22 17.27
C ARG A 164 10.86 13.12 15.76
N HIS A 165 9.75 12.65 15.20
CA HIS A 165 9.51 12.58 13.77
C HIS A 165 8.17 13.20 13.47
N ASN A 166 8.16 14.19 12.61
CA ASN A 166 6.96 14.86 12.13
C ASN A 166 6.76 14.54 10.66
N ASP A 167 5.53 14.25 10.28
CA ASP A 167 5.10 13.96 8.92
C ASP A 167 3.88 14.83 8.60
N TYR A 168 4.10 15.82 7.78
CA TYR A 168 3.13 16.81 7.39
C TYR A 168 2.75 16.61 5.93
N ARG A 169 1.47 16.51 5.63
CA ARG A 169 0.99 16.19 4.27
C ARG A 169 -0.22 17.02 3.89
N HIS A 170 -0.22 17.44 2.62
CA HIS A 170 -1.38 17.98 1.92
C HIS A 170 -1.57 17.22 0.62
N ASN A 171 -2.81 16.89 0.30
CA ASN A 171 -3.18 16.36 -1.01
C ASN A 171 -4.46 17.05 -1.46
N ALA A 172 -4.43 17.60 -2.66
CA ALA A 172 -5.58 18.22 -3.29
C ALA A 172 -5.80 17.59 -4.66
N SER A 173 -7.04 17.38 -5.06
CA SER A 173 -7.37 16.98 -6.43
C SER A 173 -8.71 17.53 -6.90
N LEU A 174 -8.73 17.97 -8.12
CA LEU A 174 -9.92 18.29 -8.89
C LEU A 174 -10.18 17.13 -9.84
N VAL A 175 -11.36 16.54 -9.76
CA VAL A 175 -11.74 15.37 -10.56
C VAL A 175 -12.98 15.71 -11.39
N TYR A 176 -12.85 15.65 -12.70
CA TYR A 176 -13.95 15.74 -13.65
C TYR A 176 -14.36 14.34 -14.11
N GLN A 177 -15.62 14.01 -14.03
CA GLN A 177 -16.23 12.77 -14.49
C GLN A 177 -17.43 13.06 -15.35
N GLY A 178 -17.20 13.20 -16.66
CA GLY A 178 -18.27 13.48 -17.61
C GLY A 178 -19.28 12.34 -17.70
N LYS A 179 -20.56 12.67 -17.54
CA LYS A 179 -21.67 11.69 -17.55
C LYS A 179 -21.90 11.13 -18.95
N ASP A 180 -21.94 12.02 -19.95
CA ASP A 180 -22.37 11.68 -21.31
C ASP A 180 -21.23 11.69 -22.33
N ASN A 181 -20.15 12.39 -22.04
CA ASN A 181 -19.05 12.58 -22.98
C ASN A 181 -17.92 11.56 -22.85
N GLY A 182 -17.98 10.67 -21.81
CA GLY A 182 -16.98 9.65 -21.54
C GLY A 182 -15.60 10.18 -21.12
N VAL A 183 -15.50 11.48 -20.79
CA VAL A 183 -14.24 12.10 -20.37
C VAL A 183 -14.05 11.95 -18.86
N HIS A 184 -12.85 11.54 -18.46
CA HIS A 184 -12.39 11.59 -17.08
C HIS A 184 -11.10 12.39 -17.02
N ALA A 185 -11.02 13.36 -16.12
CA ALA A 185 -9.81 14.15 -15.93
C ALA A 185 -9.50 14.37 -14.45
N VAL A 186 -8.22 14.38 -14.11
CA VAL A 186 -7.71 14.63 -12.76
C VAL A 186 -6.60 15.66 -12.83
N LEU A 187 -6.74 16.72 -12.05
CA LEU A 187 -5.64 17.60 -11.70
C LEU A 187 -5.35 17.41 -10.21
N GLY A 188 -4.13 17.11 -9.86
CA GLY A 188 -3.79 16.79 -8.48
C GLY A 188 -2.46 17.35 -8.05
N TYR A 189 -2.38 17.68 -6.77
CA TYR A 189 -1.19 18.13 -6.08
C TYR A 189 -1.03 17.38 -4.76
N ALA A 190 0.20 16.95 -4.46
CA ALA A 190 0.56 16.33 -3.20
C ALA A 190 1.82 16.98 -2.64
N TYR A 191 1.79 17.29 -1.36
CA TYR A 191 2.92 17.86 -0.63
C TYR A 191 3.17 17.03 0.62
N ARG A 192 4.44 16.76 0.91
CA ARG A 192 4.85 16.07 2.13
C ARG A 192 6.14 16.69 2.67
N LYS A 193 6.14 17.03 3.96
CA LYS A 193 7.33 17.44 4.68
C LYS A 193 7.59 16.46 5.82
N VAL A 194 8.76 15.83 5.78
CA VAL A 194 9.24 14.96 6.85
C VAL A 194 10.32 15.71 7.60
N TRP A 195 10.18 15.82 8.92
CA TRP A 195 11.15 16.46 9.76
C TRP A 195 11.41 15.60 10.99
N GLY A 196 12.66 15.41 11.33
CA GLY A 196 13.07 14.64 12.49
C GLY A 196 14.14 15.35 13.29
N TYR A 197 14.15 15.08 14.58
CA TYR A 197 15.13 15.58 15.52
C TYR A 197 15.61 14.48 16.46
N ASP A 198 16.93 14.35 16.61
CA ASP A 198 17.57 13.44 17.54
C ASP A 198 17.92 14.20 18.83
N PHE A 199 17.19 13.93 19.92
CA PHE A 199 17.37 14.59 21.20
C PHE A 199 18.66 14.20 21.92
N ILE A 200 19.29 13.07 21.56
CA ILE A 200 20.54 12.62 22.18
C ILE A 200 21.72 13.25 21.47
N ALA A 201 21.67 13.31 20.17
CA ALA A 201 22.69 13.95 19.34
C ALA A 201 22.52 15.47 19.25
N ASP A 202 21.42 16.01 19.79
CA ASP A 202 21.02 17.42 19.75
C ASP A 202 21.11 18.04 18.36
N LYS A 203 20.56 17.35 17.37
CA LYS A 203 20.60 17.78 15.97
C LYS A 203 19.42 17.35 15.14
N ALA A 204 19.16 18.11 14.06
CA ALA A 204 18.20 17.72 13.06
C ALA A 204 18.59 16.41 12.36
N SER A 205 17.60 15.57 12.03
CA SER A 205 17.84 14.35 11.29
C SER A 205 18.31 14.64 9.86
N VAL A 206 19.26 13.87 9.37
CA VAL A 206 19.71 13.91 7.98
C VAL A 206 18.63 13.44 6.99
N SER A 207 17.56 12.83 7.50
CA SER A 207 16.41 12.35 6.69
C SER A 207 15.34 13.42 6.46
N ASN A 208 15.58 14.68 6.91
CA ASN A 208 14.65 15.77 6.67
C ASN A 208 14.52 16.03 5.18
N ALA A 209 13.29 16.01 4.69
CA ALA A 209 12.99 16.17 3.28
C ALA A 209 11.61 16.83 3.09
N THR A 210 11.52 17.59 2.02
CA THR A 210 10.27 18.07 1.45
C THR A 210 10.08 17.39 0.11
N LEU A 211 8.88 16.87 -0.14
CA LEU A 211 8.50 16.24 -1.39
C LEU A 211 7.23 16.91 -1.88
N ASP A 212 7.17 17.21 -3.16
CA ASP A 212 5.96 17.68 -3.82
C ASP A 212 5.76 16.94 -5.13
N GLY A 213 4.51 16.80 -5.53
CA GLY A 213 4.12 16.13 -6.76
C GLY A 213 2.87 16.72 -7.37
N GLU A 214 2.86 16.76 -8.68
CA GLU A 214 1.74 17.21 -9.49
C GLU A 214 1.35 16.10 -10.45
N ILE A 215 0.07 15.97 -10.72
CA ILE A 215 -0.46 15.11 -11.76
C ILE A 215 -1.54 15.83 -12.54
N PHE A 216 -1.47 15.70 -13.86
CA PHE A 216 -2.58 15.93 -14.77
C PHE A 216 -2.80 14.64 -15.54
N ASP A 217 -4.01 14.11 -15.49
CA ASP A 217 -4.42 12.93 -16.24
C ASP A 217 -5.75 13.22 -16.91
N VAL A 218 -5.85 12.91 -18.18
CA VAL A 218 -7.09 13.03 -18.94
C VAL A 218 -7.25 11.82 -19.84
N GLN A 219 -8.42 11.22 -19.77
CA GLN A 219 -8.79 10.12 -20.65
C GLN A 219 -10.20 10.29 -21.20
N LYS A 220 -10.41 9.70 -22.36
CA LYS A 220 -11.73 9.56 -22.95
C LYS A 220 -12.04 8.12 -23.25
N ASN A 221 -13.23 7.70 -22.89
CA ASN A 221 -13.78 6.37 -23.17
C ASN A 221 -14.88 6.52 -24.23
N TRP A 222 -14.67 5.89 -25.38
CA TRP A 222 -15.68 5.75 -26.43
C TRP A 222 -16.30 4.36 -26.29
N LYS A 223 -17.60 4.30 -26.22
CA LYS A 223 -18.38 3.09 -26.36
C LYS A 223 -18.84 2.98 -27.81
N ILE A 224 -18.48 1.90 -28.48
CA ILE A 224 -18.78 1.61 -29.89
C ILE A 224 -19.52 0.29 -29.88
N ASP A 225 -20.85 0.33 -29.81
CA ASP A 225 -21.72 -0.84 -29.58
C ASP A 225 -21.29 -1.64 -28.31
N ALA A 226 -20.81 -2.86 -28.51
CA ALA A 226 -20.30 -3.71 -27.42
C ALA A 226 -18.80 -3.51 -27.13
N ASP A 227 -18.10 -2.76 -27.99
CA ASP A 227 -16.66 -2.48 -27.86
C ASP A 227 -16.41 -1.21 -27.05
N SER A 228 -15.20 -1.04 -26.57
CA SER A 228 -14.78 0.21 -25.93
C SER A 228 -13.33 0.56 -26.26
N LEU A 229 -13.09 1.86 -26.44
CA LEU A 229 -11.75 2.41 -26.65
C LEU A 229 -11.50 3.49 -25.61
N VAL A 230 -10.48 3.31 -24.80
CA VAL A 230 -9.94 4.32 -23.87
C VAL A 230 -8.65 4.86 -24.47
N VAL A 231 -8.54 6.17 -24.56
CA VAL A 231 -7.27 6.86 -24.89
C VAL A 231 -7.05 7.94 -23.85
N GLY A 232 -5.82 8.07 -23.37
CA GLY A 232 -5.51 9.07 -22.37
C GLY A 232 -4.08 9.57 -22.45
N TYR A 233 -3.89 10.72 -21.80
CA TYR A 233 -2.62 11.39 -21.59
C TYR A 233 -2.44 11.67 -20.10
N SER A 234 -1.21 11.50 -19.60
CA SER A 234 -0.86 11.82 -18.24
C SER A 234 0.46 12.58 -18.18
N TYR A 235 0.48 13.66 -17.43
CA TYR A 235 1.67 14.38 -17.00
C TYR A 235 1.87 14.21 -15.51
N LYS A 236 3.12 13.99 -15.10
CA LYS A 236 3.51 13.85 -13.70
C LYS A 236 4.79 14.63 -13.42
N ARG A 237 4.80 15.36 -12.31
CA ARG A 237 5.99 15.99 -11.75
C ARG A 237 6.20 15.49 -10.32
N GLU A 238 7.45 15.20 -9.97
CA GLU A 238 7.88 14.81 -8.64
C GLU A 238 9.12 15.62 -8.29
N ALA A 239 9.14 16.26 -7.14
CA ALA A 239 10.28 16.99 -6.65
C ALA A 239 10.65 16.57 -5.22
N ILE A 240 11.93 16.61 -4.92
CA ILE A 240 12.45 16.39 -3.58
C ILE A 240 13.48 17.47 -3.25
N ASP A 241 13.41 17.95 -2.01
CA ASP A 241 14.44 18.79 -1.40
C ASP A 241 14.88 18.17 -0.09
N THR A 242 16.20 18.00 0.07
CA THR A 242 16.86 17.43 1.26
C THR A 242 17.86 18.44 1.82
N PRO A 243 17.44 19.41 2.65
CA PRO A 243 18.28 20.52 3.10
C PRO A 243 19.57 20.08 3.80
N ALA A 244 19.49 19.01 4.61
CA ALA A 244 20.67 18.50 5.33
C ALA A 244 21.76 17.95 4.38
N LYS A 245 21.36 17.50 3.20
CA LYS A 245 22.29 17.02 2.14
C LYS A 245 22.58 18.11 1.10
N LYS A 246 21.96 19.31 1.23
CA LYS A 246 22.02 20.40 0.25
C LYS A 246 21.72 19.93 -1.18
N ARG A 247 20.68 19.14 -1.35
CA ARG A 247 20.29 18.52 -2.61
C ARG A 247 18.81 18.71 -2.90
N SER A 248 18.51 19.08 -4.14
CA SER A 248 17.17 19.13 -4.68
C SER A 248 17.14 18.53 -6.07
N ALA A 249 16.05 17.87 -6.42
CA ALA A 249 15.88 17.24 -7.72
C ALA A 249 14.41 17.25 -8.14
N VAL A 250 14.20 17.31 -9.46
CA VAL A 250 12.87 17.26 -10.09
C VAL A 250 12.88 16.19 -11.17
N ARG A 251 11.84 15.39 -11.22
CA ARG A 251 11.53 14.45 -12.28
C ARG A 251 10.21 14.84 -12.91
N THR A 252 10.13 14.79 -14.23
CA THR A 252 8.87 14.93 -14.96
C THR A 252 8.65 13.74 -15.87
N GLY A 253 7.40 13.40 -16.12
CA GLY A 253 7.02 12.31 -17.00
C GLY A 253 5.80 12.66 -17.81
N ASN A 254 5.80 12.28 -19.09
CA ASN A 254 4.67 12.37 -20.00
C ASN A 254 4.30 10.96 -20.44
N SER A 255 3.04 10.66 -20.56
CA SER A 255 2.60 9.35 -21.03
C SER A 255 1.39 9.46 -21.93
N LEU A 256 1.39 8.60 -22.94
CA LEU A 256 0.22 8.35 -23.79
C LEU A 256 -0.17 6.88 -23.62
N TYR A 257 -1.46 6.61 -23.50
CA TYR A 257 -1.96 5.25 -23.34
C TYR A 257 -3.27 5.06 -24.08
N ALA A 258 -3.47 3.83 -24.54
CA ALA A 258 -4.71 3.38 -25.14
C ALA A 258 -5.04 1.96 -24.70
N SER A 259 -6.32 1.67 -24.60
CA SER A 259 -6.86 0.32 -24.34
C SER A 259 -8.12 0.10 -25.17
N TYR A 260 -8.10 -0.90 -26.04
CA TYR A 260 -9.23 -1.29 -26.86
C TYR A 260 -9.75 -2.65 -26.41
N SER A 261 -11.02 -2.69 -26.05
CA SER A 261 -11.72 -3.90 -25.66
C SER A 261 -12.76 -4.26 -26.72
N LYS A 262 -12.63 -5.44 -27.32
CA LYS A 262 -13.52 -5.95 -28.35
C LYS A 262 -14.30 -7.15 -27.85
N GLN A 263 -15.62 -7.07 -27.96
CA GLN A 263 -16.50 -8.19 -27.68
C GLN A 263 -16.75 -8.99 -28.97
N PHE A 264 -15.95 -10.04 -29.20
CA PHE A 264 -16.11 -10.89 -30.38
C PHE A 264 -17.42 -11.69 -30.39
N THR A 265 -17.85 -12.12 -29.20
CA THR A 265 -19.13 -12.77 -28.96
C THR A 265 -19.67 -12.36 -27.60
N PRO A 266 -20.95 -12.62 -27.25
CA PRO A 266 -21.46 -12.36 -25.90
C PRO A 266 -20.69 -13.11 -24.78
N ARG A 267 -19.90 -14.10 -25.16
CA ARG A 267 -19.11 -14.94 -24.23
C ARG A 267 -17.62 -14.63 -24.26
N PHE A 268 -17.10 -14.00 -25.31
CA PHE A 268 -15.67 -13.80 -25.50
C PHE A 268 -15.33 -12.33 -25.68
N ASN A 269 -14.55 -11.80 -24.76
CA ASN A 269 -14.02 -10.46 -24.78
C ASN A 269 -12.49 -10.49 -24.84
N PHE A 270 -11.90 -9.59 -25.62
CA PHE A 270 -10.46 -9.43 -25.78
C PHE A 270 -10.10 -7.95 -25.62
N THR A 271 -9.07 -7.66 -24.82
CA THR A 271 -8.58 -6.31 -24.58
C THR A 271 -7.10 -6.23 -24.90
N LEU A 272 -6.73 -5.22 -25.69
CA LEU A 272 -5.35 -4.87 -25.98
C LEU A 272 -5.07 -3.48 -25.43
N GLY A 273 -4.01 -3.35 -24.64
CA GLY A 273 -3.58 -2.07 -24.09
C GLY A 273 -2.11 -1.78 -24.38
N LEU A 274 -1.78 -0.50 -24.51
CA LEU A 274 -0.41 -0.02 -24.66
C LEU A 274 -0.25 1.33 -23.98
N ARG A 275 0.84 1.52 -23.24
CA ARG A 275 1.29 2.80 -22.70
C ARG A 275 2.74 3.04 -23.06
N GLY A 276 3.04 4.25 -23.56
CA GLY A 276 4.39 4.80 -23.64
C GLY A 276 4.58 5.87 -22.59
N GLU A 277 5.70 5.84 -21.89
CA GLU A 277 6.05 6.81 -20.85
C GLU A 277 7.46 7.36 -21.09
N TRP A 278 7.58 8.69 -21.18
CA TRP A 278 8.83 9.44 -21.39
C TRP A 278 9.12 10.24 -20.15
N ILE A 279 10.23 9.94 -19.50
CA ILE A 279 10.56 10.43 -18.17
C ILE A 279 11.87 11.18 -18.24
N ASN A 280 11.85 12.47 -17.90
CA ASN A 280 13.04 13.27 -17.68
C ASN A 280 13.46 13.09 -16.22
N ASP A 281 14.48 12.28 -16.00
CA ASP A 281 15.01 11.98 -14.67
C ASP A 281 16.24 12.84 -14.39
N PRO A 282 16.46 13.31 -13.16
CA PRO A 282 17.57 14.18 -12.82
C PRO A 282 18.97 13.60 -13.12
N VAL A 283 19.07 12.29 -13.35
CA VAL A 283 20.33 11.62 -13.66
C VAL A 283 20.36 11.08 -15.08
N LYS A 284 19.29 10.41 -15.50
CA LYS A 284 19.21 9.80 -16.82
C LYS A 284 17.77 9.60 -17.26
N ASP A 285 17.44 10.20 -18.39
CA ASP A 285 16.13 10.05 -19.02
C ASP A 285 15.78 8.59 -19.31
N GLN A 286 14.51 8.25 -19.15
CA GLN A 286 14.00 6.90 -19.32
C GLN A 286 12.80 6.90 -20.30
N GLN A 287 12.69 5.81 -21.04
CA GLN A 287 11.51 5.52 -21.87
C GLN A 287 11.04 4.11 -21.58
N VAL A 288 9.75 3.96 -21.31
CA VAL A 288 9.17 2.66 -20.96
C VAL A 288 7.90 2.42 -21.75
N PHE A 289 7.77 1.21 -22.33
CA PHE A 289 6.55 0.76 -23.00
C PHE A 289 5.98 -0.44 -22.25
N THR A 290 4.67 -0.37 -21.94
CA THR A 290 3.95 -1.39 -21.19
C THR A 290 2.75 -1.90 -21.97
N PRO A 291 2.93 -2.94 -22.82
CA PRO A 291 1.83 -3.63 -23.48
C PRO A 291 1.08 -4.53 -22.50
N GLN A 292 -0.21 -4.74 -22.74
CA GLN A 292 -1.07 -5.62 -21.99
C GLN A 292 -2.09 -6.29 -22.90
N VAL A 293 -2.32 -7.58 -22.66
CA VAL A 293 -3.37 -8.37 -23.30
C VAL A 293 -4.22 -8.99 -22.20
N GLN A 294 -5.52 -8.83 -22.31
CA GLN A 294 -6.49 -9.48 -21.43
C GLN A 294 -7.56 -10.17 -22.27
N THR A 295 -8.04 -11.28 -21.80
CA THR A 295 -9.19 -11.96 -22.38
C THR A 295 -10.03 -12.60 -21.29
N ASP A 296 -11.33 -12.62 -21.49
CA ASP A 296 -12.27 -13.37 -20.68
C ASP A 296 -13.21 -14.18 -21.55
N TYR A 297 -13.49 -15.39 -21.10
CA TYR A 297 -14.44 -16.30 -21.73
C TYR A 297 -15.47 -16.80 -20.71
N LYS A 298 -16.75 -16.56 -20.99
CA LYS A 298 -17.89 -17.03 -20.20
C LYS A 298 -18.37 -18.37 -20.75
N PHE A 299 -18.13 -19.45 -20.02
CA PHE A 299 -18.69 -20.76 -20.38
C PHE A 299 -20.21 -20.76 -20.24
N ASP A 300 -20.69 -20.15 -19.16
CA ASP A 300 -22.09 -19.91 -18.84
C ASP A 300 -22.24 -18.63 -17.99
N CYS A 301 -23.45 -18.33 -17.50
CA CYS A 301 -23.70 -17.15 -16.65
C CYS A 301 -23.00 -17.23 -15.28
N ASN A 302 -22.46 -18.36 -14.90
CA ASN A 302 -21.87 -18.62 -13.59
C ASN A 302 -20.38 -18.97 -13.64
N THR A 303 -19.83 -19.26 -14.82
CA THR A 303 -18.46 -19.71 -14.98
C THR A 303 -17.74 -18.84 -16.00
N ALA A 304 -16.65 -18.21 -15.59
CA ALA A 304 -15.81 -17.41 -16.46
C ALA A 304 -14.34 -17.77 -16.26
N TRP A 305 -13.61 -17.87 -17.36
CA TRP A 305 -12.17 -18.00 -17.40
C TRP A 305 -11.54 -16.73 -17.95
N TYR A 306 -10.34 -16.38 -17.47
CA TYR A 306 -9.63 -15.21 -17.95
C TYR A 306 -8.13 -15.45 -18.07
N ILE A 307 -7.49 -14.64 -18.92
CA ILE A 307 -6.04 -14.48 -19.02
C ILE A 307 -5.71 -13.00 -18.90
N ASN A 308 -4.62 -12.69 -18.21
CA ASN A 308 -4.01 -11.37 -18.17
C ASN A 308 -2.49 -11.49 -18.36
N ILE A 309 -1.97 -10.90 -19.43
CA ILE A 309 -0.54 -10.86 -19.70
C ILE A 309 -0.17 -9.39 -19.89
N GLY A 310 0.76 -8.89 -19.10
CA GLY A 310 1.16 -7.50 -19.19
C GLY A 310 2.57 -7.24 -18.73
N LYS A 311 3.18 -6.21 -19.31
CA LYS A 311 4.43 -5.67 -18.83
C LYS A 311 4.15 -4.56 -17.82
N ALA A 312 4.89 -4.56 -16.72
CA ALA A 312 4.80 -3.52 -15.71
C ALA A 312 6.18 -2.98 -15.37
N PHE A 313 6.23 -1.80 -14.75
CA PHE A 313 7.49 -1.20 -14.33
C PHE A 313 7.32 -0.34 -13.07
N GLN A 314 8.45 -0.09 -12.41
CA GLN A 314 8.56 0.83 -11.28
C GLN A 314 9.80 1.69 -11.44
N MET A 315 9.63 3.01 -11.35
CA MET A 315 10.76 3.92 -11.30
C MET A 315 11.45 3.86 -9.93
N PRO A 316 12.80 4.01 -9.86
CA PRO A 316 13.45 4.35 -8.60
C PRO A 316 12.82 5.64 -8.07
N THR A 317 12.79 5.84 -6.76
CA THR A 317 12.35 7.15 -6.25
C THR A 317 13.28 8.26 -6.71
N VAL A 318 12.80 9.50 -6.71
CA VAL A 318 13.65 10.65 -7.07
C VAL A 318 14.83 10.75 -6.09
N ASP A 319 14.61 10.44 -4.80
CA ASP A 319 15.69 10.39 -3.80
C ASP A 319 16.73 9.32 -4.11
N ASP A 320 16.29 8.10 -4.47
CA ASP A 320 17.23 7.01 -4.80
C ASP A 320 18.04 7.31 -6.07
N SER A 321 17.42 7.92 -7.08
CA SER A 321 18.11 8.31 -8.30
C SER A 321 19.15 9.40 -8.07
N PHE A 322 18.81 10.41 -7.29
CA PHE A 322 19.61 11.63 -7.20
C PHE A 322 20.56 11.69 -6.00
N SER A 323 20.11 11.23 -4.81
CA SER A 323 20.90 11.36 -3.58
C SER A 323 22.17 10.52 -3.54
N TYR A 324 22.27 9.52 -4.41
CA TYR A 324 23.36 8.54 -4.44
C TYR A 324 24.12 8.52 -5.77
N THR A 325 24.16 9.64 -6.49
CA THR A 325 24.85 9.75 -7.79
C THR A 325 26.34 9.48 -7.73
N HIS A 326 26.99 9.71 -6.58
CA HIS A 326 28.41 9.39 -6.40
C HIS A 326 28.68 7.87 -6.39
N TYR A 327 27.67 7.03 -6.05
CA TYR A 327 27.74 5.57 -6.18
C TYR A 327 27.20 5.09 -7.53
N ASN A 328 26.21 5.78 -8.09
CA ASN A 328 25.53 5.42 -9.33
C ASN A 328 25.55 6.59 -10.33
N PRO A 329 26.71 6.97 -10.88
CA PRO A 329 26.81 8.12 -11.79
C PRO A 329 26.02 7.93 -13.10
N SER A 330 25.79 6.68 -13.51
CA SER A 330 24.98 6.34 -14.69
C SER A 330 23.49 6.27 -14.43
N GLY A 331 23.04 6.53 -13.20
CA GLY A 331 21.66 6.42 -12.76
C GLY A 331 21.18 4.98 -12.59
N LEU A 332 20.05 4.84 -11.86
CA LEU A 332 19.36 3.57 -11.70
C LEU A 332 18.42 3.32 -12.89
N LYS A 333 18.33 2.05 -13.31
CA LYS A 333 17.34 1.63 -14.30
C LYS A 333 16.00 1.34 -13.61
N PRO A 334 14.86 1.58 -14.28
CA PRO A 334 13.57 1.12 -13.79
C PRO A 334 13.55 -0.40 -13.57
N GLU A 335 12.89 -0.84 -12.51
CA GLU A 335 12.46 -2.23 -12.40
C GLU A 335 11.37 -2.46 -13.45
N SER A 336 11.47 -3.52 -14.23
CA SER A 336 10.43 -3.83 -15.21
C SER A 336 10.38 -5.31 -15.55
N GLY A 337 9.21 -5.80 -15.90
CA GLY A 337 9.06 -7.20 -16.26
C GLY A 337 7.65 -7.55 -16.69
N TRP A 338 7.44 -8.85 -16.87
CA TRP A 338 6.18 -9.42 -17.33
C TRP A 338 5.46 -10.16 -16.21
N THR A 339 4.15 -10.04 -16.21
CA THR A 339 3.25 -10.85 -15.40
C THR A 339 2.32 -11.61 -16.30
N TYR A 340 2.17 -12.90 -16.04
CA TYR A 340 1.29 -13.84 -16.71
C TYR A 340 0.33 -14.38 -15.66
N GLU A 341 -0.96 -14.28 -15.89
CA GLU A 341 -1.99 -14.79 -14.99
C GLU A 341 -3.12 -15.45 -15.78
N THR A 342 -3.61 -16.56 -15.30
CA THR A 342 -4.85 -17.18 -15.77
C THR A 342 -5.64 -17.68 -14.59
N GLY A 343 -6.96 -17.56 -14.66
CA GLY A 343 -7.81 -17.98 -13.56
C GLY A 343 -9.25 -18.25 -13.97
N ILE A 344 -9.97 -18.88 -13.07
CA ILE A 344 -11.38 -19.24 -13.23
C ILE A 344 -12.20 -18.70 -12.06
N LYS A 345 -13.40 -18.24 -12.37
CA LYS A 345 -14.43 -17.81 -11.38
C LYS A 345 -15.67 -18.65 -11.60
N ILE A 346 -16.16 -19.29 -10.54
CA ILE A 346 -17.33 -20.15 -10.59
C ILE A 346 -18.30 -19.72 -9.50
N ARG A 347 -19.58 -19.55 -9.85
CA ARG A 347 -20.67 -19.33 -8.92
C ARG A 347 -21.68 -20.48 -9.02
N ARG A 348 -22.04 -21.06 -7.90
CA ARG A 348 -23.08 -22.10 -7.81
C ARG A 348 -23.97 -21.81 -6.61
N GLY A 349 -25.14 -21.24 -6.85
CA GLY A 349 -26.02 -20.78 -5.77
C GLY A 349 -25.32 -19.80 -4.84
N ASN A 350 -25.14 -20.19 -3.60
CA ASN A 350 -24.52 -19.41 -2.54
C ASN A 350 -22.98 -19.60 -2.43
N ASP A 351 -22.42 -20.43 -3.29
CA ASP A 351 -20.99 -20.74 -3.31
C ASP A 351 -20.29 -19.98 -4.46
N MET A 352 -19.14 -19.39 -4.17
CA MET A 352 -18.29 -18.74 -5.16
C MET A 352 -16.85 -19.23 -5.00
N TRP A 353 -16.25 -19.65 -6.09
CA TRP A 353 -14.88 -20.10 -6.20
C TRP A 353 -14.09 -19.18 -7.13
N LYS A 354 -12.87 -18.87 -6.74
CA LYS A 354 -11.88 -18.24 -7.61
C LYS A 354 -10.59 -19.01 -7.47
N ALA A 355 -9.97 -19.33 -8.59
CA ALA A 355 -8.63 -19.93 -8.61
C ALA A 355 -7.81 -19.25 -9.70
N ALA A 356 -6.54 -19.00 -9.43
CA ALA A 356 -5.60 -18.41 -10.37
C ALA A 356 -4.22 -19.04 -10.25
N ILE A 357 -3.53 -19.09 -11.37
CA ILE A 357 -2.10 -19.41 -11.47
C ILE A 357 -1.43 -18.19 -12.08
N TYR A 358 -0.30 -17.80 -11.53
CA TYR A 358 0.45 -16.65 -12.02
C TYR A 358 1.96 -16.90 -12.04
N HIS A 359 2.61 -16.16 -12.94
CA HIS A 359 4.06 -16.07 -13.01
C HIS A 359 4.46 -14.61 -13.23
N MET A 360 5.45 -14.14 -12.45
CA MET A 360 6.02 -12.81 -12.56
C MET A 360 7.54 -12.94 -12.76
N ASP A 361 8.07 -12.24 -13.76
CA ASP A 361 9.53 -12.14 -14.02
C ASP A 361 9.91 -10.67 -14.16
N MET A 362 10.67 -10.15 -13.20
CA MET A 362 11.08 -8.75 -13.10
C MET A 362 12.59 -8.62 -13.17
N LYS A 363 13.06 -7.65 -13.94
CA LYS A 363 14.49 -7.31 -14.13
C LYS A 363 14.84 -6.02 -13.41
N ASN A 364 16.14 -5.86 -13.15
CA ASN A 364 16.72 -4.65 -12.55
C ASN A 364 16.16 -4.33 -11.17
N LYS A 365 15.80 -5.33 -10.35
CA LYS A 365 15.25 -5.10 -9.00
C LYS A 365 16.18 -4.16 -8.22
N ILE A 366 15.63 -3.11 -7.65
CA ILE A 366 16.36 -2.16 -6.83
C ILE A 366 16.53 -2.73 -5.43
N GLY A 367 17.74 -2.83 -5.00
CA GLY A 367 18.11 -3.23 -3.64
C GLY A 367 19.16 -2.28 -3.10
N TRP A 368 19.64 -2.55 -1.90
CA TRP A 368 20.62 -1.73 -1.21
C TRP A 368 21.96 -2.46 -1.10
N ALA A 369 23.05 -1.76 -1.41
CA ALA A 369 24.42 -2.16 -1.10
C ALA A 369 24.95 -1.30 0.04
N ARG A 370 26.03 -1.72 0.64
CA ARG A 370 26.75 -0.97 1.66
C ARG A 370 28.20 -0.73 1.20
N ASP A 371 28.62 0.52 1.25
CA ASP A 371 30.01 0.87 1.00
C ASP A 371 30.90 0.35 2.14
N PRO A 372 31.95 -0.42 1.86
CA PRO A 372 32.79 -1.02 2.91
C PRO A 372 33.64 0.00 3.66
N VAL A 373 33.89 1.19 3.08
CA VAL A 373 34.73 2.22 3.67
C VAL A 373 33.90 3.25 4.42
N THR A 374 32.90 3.83 3.76
CA THR A 374 32.04 4.88 4.36
C THR A 374 30.93 4.28 5.23
N LEU A 375 30.65 2.99 5.08
CA LEU A 375 29.53 2.28 5.71
C LEU A 375 28.15 2.85 5.35
N GLU A 376 28.07 3.68 4.32
CA GLU A 376 26.82 4.23 3.79
C GLU A 376 26.06 3.17 3.00
N ASN A 377 24.75 3.11 3.17
CA ASN A 377 23.88 2.28 2.36
C ASN A 377 23.42 3.08 1.14
N TYR A 378 23.50 2.49 -0.05
CA TYR A 378 23.09 3.11 -1.30
C TYR A 378 22.29 2.15 -2.19
N PRO A 379 21.34 2.65 -2.99
CA PRO A 379 20.53 1.80 -3.88
C PRO A 379 21.32 1.37 -5.12
N ILE A 380 21.09 0.14 -5.57
CA ILE A 380 21.62 -0.41 -6.82
C ILE A 380 20.58 -1.27 -7.53
N ASN A 381 20.73 -1.45 -8.84
CA ASN A 381 20.00 -2.50 -9.56
C ASN A 381 20.68 -3.86 -9.26
N LYS A 382 20.12 -4.62 -8.32
CA LYS A 382 20.76 -5.83 -7.79
C LYS A 382 20.65 -7.05 -8.68
N GLY A 383 19.53 -7.27 -9.33
CA GLY A 383 19.31 -8.50 -10.06
C GLY A 383 17.88 -8.64 -10.55
N ASN A 384 17.43 -9.88 -10.65
CA ASN A 384 16.09 -10.20 -11.11
C ASN A 384 15.26 -10.76 -9.97
N PHE A 385 13.95 -10.64 -10.09
CA PHE A 385 12.96 -11.23 -9.19
C PHE A 385 12.00 -12.07 -10.00
N ARG A 386 11.61 -13.22 -9.48
CA ARG A 386 10.54 -14.05 -10.05
C ARG A 386 9.60 -14.54 -8.95
N ASN A 387 8.35 -14.73 -9.31
CA ASN A 387 7.38 -15.35 -8.42
C ASN A 387 6.38 -16.17 -9.23
N THR A 388 6.26 -17.44 -8.91
CA THR A 388 5.24 -18.33 -9.48
C THR A 388 4.36 -18.80 -8.34
N GLY A 389 3.04 -18.76 -8.53
CA GLY A 389 2.13 -19.17 -7.47
C GLY A 389 0.76 -19.57 -7.96
N ILE A 390 0.04 -20.20 -7.04
CA ILE A 390 -1.36 -20.58 -7.18
C ILE A 390 -2.11 -19.95 -6.02
N GLU A 391 -3.27 -19.37 -6.30
CA GLU A 391 -4.18 -18.85 -5.28
C GLU A 391 -5.58 -19.40 -5.46
N ILE A 392 -6.26 -19.65 -4.34
CA ILE A 392 -7.66 -20.12 -4.32
C ILE A 392 -8.42 -19.30 -3.29
N GLU A 393 -9.63 -18.88 -3.63
CA GLU A 393 -10.59 -18.28 -2.73
C GLU A 393 -11.94 -18.99 -2.86
N TYR A 394 -12.52 -19.36 -1.74
CA TYR A 394 -13.87 -19.89 -1.64
C TYR A 394 -14.70 -19.03 -0.72
N THR A 395 -15.89 -18.62 -1.18
CA THR A 395 -16.86 -17.90 -0.38
C THR A 395 -18.17 -18.66 -0.39
N LYS A 396 -18.73 -18.90 0.81
CA LYS A 396 -20.03 -19.49 1.02
C LYS A 396 -20.93 -18.58 1.84
N ARG A 397 -22.10 -18.29 1.33
CA ARG A 397 -23.17 -17.67 2.09
C ARG A 397 -24.09 -18.78 2.59
N PHE A 398 -24.05 -19.07 3.90
CA PHE A 398 -24.92 -20.10 4.49
C PHE A 398 -26.39 -19.68 4.51
N ASN A 399 -26.61 -18.41 4.84
CA ASN A 399 -27.88 -17.72 4.87
C ASN A 399 -27.63 -16.19 4.85
N ASP A 400 -28.66 -15.39 5.10
CA ASP A 400 -28.54 -13.92 5.14
C ASP A 400 -27.69 -13.40 6.31
N MET A 401 -27.46 -14.23 7.33
CA MET A 401 -26.69 -13.85 8.52
C MET A 401 -25.22 -14.24 8.44
N TRP A 402 -24.89 -15.36 7.83
CA TRP A 402 -23.55 -15.95 7.89
C TRP A 402 -22.90 -16.09 6.52
N LYS A 403 -21.68 -15.60 6.42
CA LYS A 403 -20.83 -15.77 5.25
C LYS A 403 -19.41 -16.21 5.68
N LEU A 404 -18.92 -17.28 5.08
CA LEU A 404 -17.55 -17.78 5.24
C LEU A 404 -16.74 -17.46 3.99
N THR A 405 -15.52 -16.97 4.20
CA THR A 405 -14.51 -16.85 3.14
C THR A 405 -13.25 -17.61 3.56
N LEU A 406 -12.79 -18.50 2.72
CA LEU A 406 -11.52 -19.22 2.84
C LEU A 406 -10.63 -18.77 1.70
N GLY A 407 -9.39 -18.41 2.00
CA GLY A 407 -8.39 -18.04 1.00
C GLY A 407 -7.07 -18.71 1.29
N GLY A 408 -6.30 -19.00 0.26
CA GLY A 408 -4.96 -19.51 0.40
C GLY A 408 -4.14 -19.33 -0.86
N SER A 409 -2.84 -19.18 -0.69
CA SER A 409 -1.89 -19.18 -1.79
C SER A 409 -0.60 -19.91 -1.42
N VAL A 410 -0.04 -20.54 -2.43
CA VAL A 410 1.30 -21.11 -2.41
C VAL A 410 2.07 -20.47 -3.54
N SER A 411 3.25 -19.89 -3.22
CA SER A 411 4.06 -19.21 -4.22
C SER A 411 5.55 -19.41 -3.96
N ASN A 412 6.37 -19.13 -4.96
CA ASN A 412 7.82 -19.20 -4.86
C ASN A 412 8.47 -17.86 -5.23
N PRO A 413 8.40 -16.86 -4.34
CA PRO A 413 9.03 -15.56 -4.56
C PRO A 413 10.54 -15.65 -4.35
N GLU A 414 11.31 -15.44 -5.43
CA GLU A 414 12.76 -15.54 -5.42
C GLU A 414 13.41 -14.30 -6.01
N VAL A 415 14.58 -13.96 -5.48
CA VAL A 415 15.47 -12.91 -5.99
C VAL A 415 16.84 -13.51 -6.29
N GLN A 416 17.51 -13.00 -7.31
CA GLN A 416 18.92 -13.34 -7.54
C GLN A 416 19.77 -12.69 -6.45
N ASP A 417 20.56 -13.48 -5.73
CA ASP A 417 21.51 -12.97 -4.76
C ASP A 417 22.74 -12.38 -5.51
N PRO A 418 22.94 -11.07 -5.46
CA PRO A 418 24.07 -10.44 -6.14
C PRO A 418 25.40 -10.65 -5.40
N SER A 419 25.36 -11.12 -4.16
CA SER A 419 26.55 -11.40 -3.35
C SER A 419 27.19 -12.74 -3.73
N THR A 420 26.46 -13.63 -4.42
CA THR A 420 26.99 -14.90 -4.88
C THR A 420 27.58 -14.80 -6.27
N VAL A 421 28.74 -15.42 -6.48
CA VAL A 421 29.41 -15.47 -7.81
C VAL A 421 28.50 -16.12 -8.86
N LYS A 422 27.67 -17.09 -8.46
CA LYS A 422 26.75 -17.83 -9.32
C LYS A 422 25.40 -17.14 -9.53
N LYS A 423 25.12 -16.01 -8.84
CA LYS A 423 23.81 -15.32 -8.86
C LYS A 423 22.65 -16.29 -8.58
N GLU A 424 22.77 -17.06 -7.52
CA GLU A 424 21.77 -18.04 -7.12
C GLU A 424 20.42 -17.40 -6.81
N TRP A 425 19.34 -18.14 -7.07
CA TRP A 425 17.99 -17.74 -6.69
C TRP A 425 17.73 -18.11 -5.25
N VAL A 426 17.29 -17.13 -4.47
CA VAL A 426 16.99 -17.30 -3.04
C VAL A 426 15.61 -16.73 -2.73
N GLN A 427 14.96 -17.30 -1.75
CA GLN A 427 13.64 -16.85 -1.31
C GLN A 427 13.67 -15.40 -0.80
N ASP A 428 12.65 -14.60 -1.12
CA ASP A 428 12.57 -13.17 -0.71
C ASP A 428 11.26 -12.81 0.02
N ALA A 429 10.32 -13.72 0.16
CA ALA A 429 9.05 -13.49 0.87
C ALA A 429 8.42 -14.80 1.36
N ALA A 430 7.30 -14.70 2.07
CA ALA A 430 6.51 -15.87 2.49
C ALA A 430 6.04 -16.70 1.28
N ARG A 431 6.11 -18.02 1.39
CA ARG A 431 5.60 -18.96 0.37
C ARG A 431 4.17 -19.41 0.61
N LEU A 432 3.73 -19.38 1.86
CA LEU A 432 2.40 -19.85 2.26
C LEU A 432 1.58 -18.70 2.84
N GLU A 433 0.37 -18.50 2.30
CA GLU A 433 -0.60 -17.58 2.86
C GLU A 433 -1.94 -18.27 3.08
N GLY A 434 -2.63 -17.95 4.17
CA GLY A 434 -3.93 -18.47 4.50
C GLY A 434 -4.85 -17.42 5.10
N LEU A 435 -6.14 -17.50 4.78
CA LEU A 435 -7.18 -16.62 5.29
C LEU A 435 -8.42 -17.45 5.61
N VAL A 436 -8.94 -17.28 6.83
CA VAL A 436 -10.29 -17.70 7.21
C VAL A 436 -11.03 -16.50 7.72
N ARG A 437 -12.15 -16.15 7.11
CA ARG A 437 -13.00 -15.04 7.55
C ARG A 437 -14.45 -15.51 7.69
N LEU A 438 -15.00 -15.28 8.85
CA LEU A 438 -16.41 -15.50 9.15
C LEU A 438 -17.08 -14.14 9.40
N ASP A 439 -18.04 -13.78 8.56
CA ASP A 439 -18.86 -12.58 8.71
C ASP A 439 -20.23 -12.97 9.27
N TYR A 440 -20.72 -12.16 10.20
CA TYR A 440 -22.05 -12.26 10.80
C TYR A 440 -22.79 -10.95 10.68
N GLN A 441 -24.06 -11.00 10.31
CA GLN A 441 -24.95 -9.83 10.24
C GLN A 441 -26.37 -10.23 10.62
N MET A 442 -26.91 -9.65 11.67
CA MET A 442 -28.31 -9.84 12.06
C MET A 442 -28.83 -8.60 12.77
N LYS A 443 -29.88 -7.97 12.21
CA LYS A 443 -30.55 -6.80 12.79
C LYS A 443 -29.54 -5.72 13.25
N LYS A 444 -29.36 -5.59 14.57
CA LYS A 444 -28.50 -4.59 15.21
C LYS A 444 -27.04 -5.04 15.36
N TRP A 445 -26.72 -6.28 15.04
CA TRP A 445 -25.40 -6.86 15.24
C TRP A 445 -24.73 -7.16 13.91
N GLN A 446 -23.49 -6.68 13.76
CA GLN A 446 -22.59 -7.06 12.69
C GLN A 446 -21.26 -7.45 13.31
N GLY A 447 -20.57 -8.39 12.69
CA GLY A 447 -19.24 -8.76 13.18
C GLY A 447 -18.47 -9.59 12.18
N ASN A 448 -17.17 -9.69 12.43
CA ASN A 448 -16.33 -10.62 11.70
C ASN A 448 -15.22 -11.18 12.59
N LEU A 449 -14.87 -12.41 12.31
CA LEU A 449 -13.69 -13.09 12.82
C LEU A 449 -12.76 -13.33 11.62
N ASN A 450 -11.49 -12.95 11.75
CA ASN A 450 -10.53 -13.00 10.66
C ASN A 450 -9.22 -13.62 11.15
N LEU A 451 -8.89 -14.81 10.65
CA LEU A 451 -7.63 -15.51 10.90
C LEU A 451 -6.74 -15.39 9.67
N LYS A 452 -5.53 -14.85 9.84
CA LYS A 452 -4.50 -14.76 8.80
C LYS A 452 -3.29 -15.58 9.19
N TYR A 453 -2.75 -16.30 8.23
CA TYR A 453 -1.52 -17.10 8.35
C TYR A 453 -0.53 -16.69 7.27
N LEU A 454 0.75 -16.55 7.66
CA LEU A 454 1.90 -16.44 6.76
C LEU A 454 2.95 -17.43 7.22
N GLY A 455 3.31 -18.37 6.36
CA GLY A 455 4.28 -19.42 6.66
C GLY A 455 5.40 -19.49 5.64
N ASP A 456 6.41 -20.29 5.97
CA ASP A 456 7.61 -20.45 5.15
C ASP A 456 8.18 -19.08 4.74
N ARG A 457 8.71 -18.37 5.74
CA ARG A 457 9.14 -16.97 5.65
C ARG A 457 10.65 -16.87 5.74
N GLU A 458 11.31 -17.19 4.66
CA GLU A 458 12.74 -16.94 4.52
C GLU A 458 12.97 -15.66 3.72
N TYR A 459 13.94 -14.85 4.13
CA TYR A 459 14.32 -13.62 3.43
C TYR A 459 15.82 -13.55 3.27
N THR A 460 16.25 -13.18 2.08
CA THR A 460 17.67 -12.86 1.85
C THR A 460 18.06 -11.62 2.63
N ALA A 461 19.08 -11.74 3.47
CA ALA A 461 19.61 -10.60 4.19
C ALA A 461 20.40 -9.69 3.26
N GLN A 462 19.74 -8.72 2.68
CA GLN A 462 20.38 -7.75 1.75
C GLN A 462 21.48 -6.89 2.41
N ILE A 463 21.49 -6.79 3.73
CA ILE A 463 22.41 -5.93 4.48
C ILE A 463 23.43 -6.75 5.31
N TYR A 464 23.11 -8.00 5.68
CA TYR A 464 23.88 -8.79 6.64
C TYR A 464 24.33 -10.17 6.12
N GLY A 465 24.12 -10.45 4.84
CA GLY A 465 24.83 -11.51 4.10
C GLY A 465 24.30 -12.94 4.25
N ALA A 466 23.29 -13.24 5.05
CA ALA A 466 22.74 -14.59 5.18
C ALA A 466 21.20 -14.59 5.02
N ALA A 467 20.65 -15.63 4.45
CA ALA A 467 19.22 -15.90 4.48
C ALA A 467 18.74 -16.03 5.92
N GLN A 468 17.57 -15.51 6.22
CA GLN A 468 17.03 -15.48 7.57
C GLN A 468 15.61 -16.02 7.59
N ASP A 469 15.40 -17.03 8.44
CA ASP A 469 14.08 -17.53 8.77
C ASP A 469 13.35 -16.54 9.67
N VAL A 470 12.15 -16.18 9.27
CA VAL A 470 11.23 -15.40 10.08
C VAL A 470 10.11 -16.33 10.55
N PRO A 471 9.81 -16.42 11.85
CA PRO A 471 8.74 -17.28 12.35
C PRO A 471 7.41 -17.05 11.64
N SER A 472 6.63 -18.10 11.47
CA SER A 472 5.30 -18.01 10.89
C SER A 472 4.44 -17.02 11.67
N LYS A 473 3.66 -16.22 10.93
CA LYS A 473 2.71 -15.28 11.51
C LYS A 473 1.32 -15.90 11.53
N LEU A 474 0.68 -15.87 12.69
CA LEU A 474 -0.73 -16.25 12.86
C LEU A 474 -1.42 -15.16 13.64
N GLN A 475 -2.43 -14.53 13.03
CA GLN A 475 -3.12 -13.39 13.63
C GLN A 475 -4.63 -13.60 13.55
N LEU A 476 -5.28 -13.65 14.70
CA LEU A 476 -6.73 -13.72 14.83
C LEU A 476 -7.25 -12.35 15.27
N ASN A 477 -8.14 -11.76 14.49
CA ASN A 477 -8.79 -10.48 14.78
C ASN A 477 -10.31 -10.65 14.80
N MET A 478 -10.96 -9.88 15.64
CA MET A 478 -12.42 -9.84 15.78
C MET A 478 -12.92 -8.40 15.77
N ASN A 479 -14.01 -8.15 15.07
CA ASN A 479 -14.75 -6.89 15.16
C ASN A 479 -16.23 -7.19 15.39
N ILE A 480 -16.84 -6.43 16.28
CA ILE A 480 -18.26 -6.49 16.60
C ILE A 480 -18.80 -5.07 16.56
N ILE A 481 -19.90 -4.88 15.86
CA ILE A 481 -20.63 -3.61 15.76
C ILE A 481 -22.05 -3.85 16.29
N TYR A 482 -22.46 -3.00 17.22
CA TYR A 482 -23.82 -2.98 17.76
C TYR A 482 -24.47 -1.63 17.50
N THR A 483 -25.60 -1.63 16.79
CA THR A 483 -26.40 -0.43 16.53
C THR A 483 -27.44 -0.29 17.63
N ALA A 484 -27.23 0.65 18.56
CA ALA A 484 -28.10 0.93 19.68
C ALA A 484 -29.11 2.03 19.30
N GLY A 485 -30.31 1.64 18.91
CA GLY A 485 -31.32 2.60 18.45
C GLY A 485 -31.09 3.04 16.99
N LYS A 486 -31.43 4.30 16.67
CA LYS A 486 -31.30 4.88 15.32
C LYS A 486 -29.97 5.62 15.13
N ASN A 487 -29.47 6.17 16.19
CA ASN A 487 -28.40 7.18 16.16
C ASN A 487 -27.07 6.69 16.75
N ASP A 488 -27.06 5.58 17.48
CA ASP A 488 -25.92 5.17 18.28
C ASP A 488 -25.31 3.87 17.76
N THR A 489 -23.99 3.85 17.67
CA THR A 489 -23.23 2.67 17.27
C THR A 489 -22.07 2.46 18.23
N VAL A 490 -21.90 1.21 18.68
CA VAL A 490 -20.78 0.77 19.49
C VAL A 490 -20.00 -0.27 18.69
N THR A 491 -18.70 -0.03 18.51
CA THR A 491 -17.80 -0.96 17.80
C THR A 491 -16.69 -1.43 18.73
N LEU A 492 -16.55 -2.74 18.87
CA LEU A 492 -15.43 -3.38 19.56
C LEU A 492 -14.54 -4.09 18.53
N GLY A 493 -13.29 -3.64 18.40
CA GLY A 493 -12.23 -4.35 17.68
C GLY A 493 -11.27 -4.99 18.67
N VAL A 494 -10.97 -6.26 18.49
CA VAL A 494 -9.91 -6.99 19.22
C VAL A 494 -8.95 -7.57 18.22
N TYR A 495 -7.68 -7.20 18.33
CA TYR A 495 -6.64 -7.55 17.38
C TYR A 495 -5.56 -8.40 18.05
N ASN A 496 -5.03 -9.35 17.29
CA ASN A 496 -4.09 -10.36 17.80
C ASN A 496 -4.65 -11.10 19.02
N LEU A 497 -5.87 -11.63 18.90
CA LEU A 497 -6.60 -12.29 20.00
C LEU A 497 -5.84 -13.48 20.62
N LEU A 498 -4.93 -14.08 19.84
CA LEU A 498 -4.07 -15.17 20.31
C LEU A 498 -2.84 -14.69 21.08
N ASP A 499 -2.64 -13.37 21.18
CA ASP A 499 -1.49 -12.71 21.82
C ASP A 499 -0.13 -13.27 21.38
N ARG A 500 -0.03 -13.67 20.10
CA ARG A 500 1.23 -14.20 19.56
C ARG A 500 2.20 -13.07 19.26
N GLU A 501 3.46 -13.28 19.57
CA GLU A 501 4.54 -12.45 19.06
C GLU A 501 4.68 -12.70 17.54
N ASN A 502 4.19 -11.77 16.74
CA ASN A 502 4.23 -11.82 15.30
C ASN A 502 5.20 -10.76 14.76
N TYR A 503 6.06 -11.16 13.85
CA TYR A 503 6.96 -10.24 13.16
C TYR A 503 6.35 -9.77 11.84
N SER A 504 6.27 -8.46 11.65
CA SER A 504 5.72 -7.87 10.44
C SER A 504 6.66 -8.00 9.25
N ASN A 505 7.96 -8.02 9.50
CA ASN A 505 8.99 -8.10 8.45
C ASN A 505 10.28 -8.80 8.93
N ARG A 506 11.23 -8.92 8.01
CA ARG A 506 12.57 -9.53 8.23
C ARG A 506 13.48 -8.75 9.19
N TYR A 507 13.15 -7.51 9.52
CA TYR A 507 13.98 -6.69 10.41
C TYR A 507 13.61 -6.85 11.89
N GLY A 508 12.70 -7.78 12.22
CA GLY A 508 12.23 -7.99 13.58
C GLY A 508 11.23 -6.96 14.09
N ASN A 509 10.58 -6.22 13.16
CA ASN A 509 9.50 -5.33 13.57
C ASN A 509 8.30 -6.15 14.02
N LEU A 510 7.80 -5.84 15.21
CA LEU A 510 6.67 -6.53 15.81
C LEU A 510 5.34 -5.96 15.30
N ASP A 511 4.37 -6.84 15.14
CA ASP A 511 2.97 -6.44 15.18
C ASP A 511 2.57 -6.08 16.61
N LEU A 512 1.46 -5.37 16.76
CA LEU A 512 0.92 -5.09 18.08
C LEU A 512 0.56 -6.40 18.79
N PRO A 513 0.87 -6.55 20.10
CA PRO A 513 0.34 -7.62 20.91
C PRO A 513 -1.18 -7.54 21.00
N LEU A 514 -1.81 -8.40 21.80
CA LEU A 514 -3.25 -8.33 22.05
C LEU A 514 -3.67 -6.89 22.35
N ASN A 515 -4.53 -6.36 21.51
CA ASN A 515 -5.01 -5.00 21.68
C ASN A 515 -6.50 -4.88 21.33
N PHE A 516 -7.16 -3.94 21.98
CA PHE A 516 -8.56 -3.65 21.71
C PHE A 516 -8.79 -2.17 21.41
N ARG A 517 -9.88 -1.90 20.71
CA ARG A 517 -10.42 -0.57 20.44
C ARG A 517 -11.92 -0.60 20.63
N LEU A 518 -12.42 0.23 21.50
CA LEU A 518 -13.85 0.46 21.71
C LEU A 518 -14.20 1.84 21.15
N THR A 519 -15.10 1.88 20.19
CA THR A 519 -15.59 3.12 19.58
C THR A 519 -17.07 3.29 19.88
N TYR A 520 -17.45 4.45 20.37
CA TYR A 520 -18.83 4.90 20.40
C TYR A 520 -19.00 6.01 19.37
N ALA A 521 -20.05 5.93 18.57
CA ALA A 521 -20.42 6.93 17.58
C ALA A 521 -21.89 7.31 17.74
N HIS A 522 -22.17 8.62 17.71
CA HIS A 522 -23.51 9.19 17.72
C HIS A 522 -23.73 10.00 16.45
N THR A 523 -24.86 9.77 15.79
CA THR A 523 -25.31 10.48 14.59
C THR A 523 -26.49 11.38 14.94
N PHE A 524 -26.39 12.67 14.60
CA PHE A 524 -27.41 13.68 14.87
C PHE A 524 -28.39 13.81 13.72
#